data_f4acb83519625f053bdcf2d66e2b5a19
#
_entry.id   f4acb83519625f053bdcf2d66e2b5a19
#
_cell.length_a   1.000
_cell.length_b   1.000
_cell.length_c   1.000
_cell.angle_alpha   90.00
_cell.angle_beta   90.00
_cell.angle_gamma   90.00
#
_symmetry.space_group_name_H-M   'P 1'
#
loop_
_entity.id
_entity.type
_entity.pdbx_description
1 polymer ?
#
loop_
_entity_poly.entity_id
_entity_poly.type
_entity_poly.pdbx_seq_one_letter_code
_entity_poly.pdbx_strand_id
1 'polypeptide(L)'
;PQNLIIAKAAGWHFGDFFLRMSPVTVPVLICGLLTCLLVEKLRWFGYGETLPEKVREVLQQFDDQSRHQRTRQDKIRLIVQAIIGVWLVTALALHLAEVGLIGLSVIILATSLTGVTDEHAIGKAFTESLPFTALLTVFFSVVAVIIDQQLFSPIIQFVLQASEHAQLSLFYIFNGLLSSISDNVFVGTIYINEAKAAMESGAITLKQYELLAGAINTGTNLPSVATPNGQAAFLFLLTSALAPLIRLSYGRMVWMALPYTLVLTLVGLLCVEFTLAPVTEWFMQMGWIATL
;
A
#
# COMPACT_ATOMS: atom_id res chain seq x y z
N PRO A 1 -0.73 5.23 3.09
CA PRO A 1 -1.48 5.80 4.23
C PRO A 1 -2.36 4.76 4.92
N GLN A 2 -3.09 3.90 4.16
CA GLN A 2 -4.02 2.89 4.66
C GLN A 2 -3.40 1.95 5.71
N ASN A 3 -2.24 1.34 5.44
CA ASN A 3 -1.58 0.42 6.37
C ASN A 3 -1.31 1.08 7.74
N LEU A 4 -0.96 2.37 7.73
CA LEU A 4 -0.77 3.17 8.93
C LEU A 4 -2.06 3.39 9.72
N ILE A 5 -3.17 3.66 9.02
CA ILE A 5 -4.48 3.87 9.65
C ILE A 5 -4.92 2.58 10.33
N ILE A 6 -4.81 1.44 9.63
CA ILE A 6 -5.19 0.14 10.19
C ILE A 6 -4.29 -0.26 11.35
N ALA A 7 -2.96 -0.12 11.21
CA ALA A 7 -2.03 -0.39 12.29
C ALA A 7 -2.32 0.45 13.54
N LYS A 8 -2.59 1.76 13.35
CA LYS A 8 -2.94 2.67 14.46
C LYS A 8 -4.28 2.32 15.10
N ALA A 9 -5.30 1.99 14.30
CA ALA A 9 -6.61 1.59 14.81
C ALA A 9 -6.51 0.29 15.64
N ALA A 10 -5.68 -0.65 15.22
CA ALA A 10 -5.43 -1.93 15.90
C ALA A 10 -4.38 -1.84 17.02
N GLY A 11 -3.74 -0.69 17.23
CA GLY A 11 -2.70 -0.51 18.25
C GLY A 11 -1.39 -1.24 17.94
N TRP A 12 -1.12 -1.58 16.68
CA TRP A 12 0.05 -2.34 16.29
C TRP A 12 1.26 -1.45 16.01
N HIS A 13 2.40 -1.85 16.53
CA HIS A 13 3.69 -1.32 16.14
C HIS A 13 4.11 -1.83 14.75
N PHE A 14 5.11 -1.23 14.16
CA PHE A 14 5.56 -1.60 12.81
C PHE A 14 5.96 -3.08 12.70
N GLY A 15 6.68 -3.60 13.70
CA GLY A 15 7.08 -5.01 13.75
C GLY A 15 5.89 -5.96 13.85
N ASP A 16 4.93 -5.64 14.74
CA ASP A 16 3.69 -6.41 14.91
C ASP A 16 2.87 -6.41 13.62
N PHE A 17 2.71 -5.23 13.00
CA PHE A 17 2.02 -5.10 11.72
C PHE A 17 2.68 -5.97 10.64
N PHE A 18 4.01 -5.91 10.52
CA PHE A 18 4.74 -6.71 9.54
C PHE A 18 4.53 -8.21 9.73
N LEU A 19 4.65 -8.69 10.97
CA LEU A 19 4.46 -10.11 11.29
C LEU A 19 3.02 -10.55 11.05
N ARG A 20 2.02 -9.78 11.49
CA ARG A 20 0.60 -10.11 11.32
C ARG A 20 0.16 -10.10 9.86
N MET A 21 0.79 -9.29 9.02
CA MET A 21 0.50 -9.25 7.57
C MET A 21 1.28 -10.30 6.78
N SER A 22 2.43 -10.77 7.29
CA SER A 22 3.33 -11.68 6.58
C SER A 22 2.69 -13.00 6.13
N PRO A 23 1.72 -13.62 6.87
CA PRO A 23 1.06 -14.84 6.43
C PRO A 23 0.33 -14.72 5.09
N VAL A 24 -0.10 -13.51 4.76
CA VAL A 24 -0.77 -13.22 3.47
C VAL A 24 0.20 -12.55 2.49
N THR A 25 0.96 -11.55 2.94
CA THR A 25 1.76 -10.72 2.03
C THR A 25 2.97 -11.44 1.46
N VAL A 26 3.60 -12.37 2.19
CA VAL A 26 4.77 -13.11 1.68
C VAL A 26 4.39 -14.07 0.56
N PRO A 27 3.38 -14.96 0.69
CA PRO A 27 2.93 -15.80 -0.42
C PRO A 27 2.44 -14.98 -1.62
N VAL A 28 1.71 -13.90 -1.37
CA VAL A 28 1.21 -13.00 -2.43
C VAL A 28 2.37 -12.32 -3.16
N LEU A 29 3.41 -11.87 -2.45
CA LEU A 29 4.61 -11.30 -3.08
C LEU A 29 5.30 -12.32 -3.99
N ILE A 30 5.48 -13.55 -3.53
CA ILE A 30 6.11 -14.62 -4.32
C ILE A 30 5.27 -14.88 -5.58
N CYS A 31 3.96 -15.07 -5.45
CA CYS A 31 3.07 -15.30 -6.59
C CYS A 31 3.01 -14.10 -7.54
N GLY A 32 3.05 -12.88 -7.01
CA GLY A 32 3.12 -11.66 -7.82
C GLY A 32 4.40 -11.57 -8.64
N LEU A 33 5.56 -11.89 -8.06
CA LEU A 33 6.83 -11.94 -8.77
C LEU A 33 6.84 -13.05 -9.84
N LEU A 34 6.30 -14.23 -9.53
CA LEU A 34 6.14 -15.30 -10.51
C LEU A 34 5.21 -14.89 -11.65
N THR A 35 4.11 -14.20 -11.35
CA THR A 35 3.20 -13.64 -12.36
C THR A 35 3.95 -12.65 -13.25
N CYS A 36 4.77 -11.76 -12.69
CA CYS A 36 5.59 -10.82 -13.45
C CYS A 36 6.50 -11.54 -14.45
N LEU A 37 7.24 -12.54 -14.00
CA LEU A 37 8.12 -13.33 -14.86
C LEU A 37 7.34 -14.07 -15.95
N LEU A 38 6.15 -14.56 -15.61
CA LEU A 38 5.33 -15.36 -16.50
C LEU A 38 4.69 -14.52 -17.61
N VAL A 39 4.09 -13.37 -17.28
CA VAL A 39 3.47 -12.49 -18.27
C VAL A 39 4.52 -11.86 -19.20
N GLU A 40 5.70 -11.53 -18.67
CA GLU A 40 6.82 -11.01 -19.47
C GLU A 40 7.35 -12.06 -20.43
N LYS A 41 7.58 -13.30 -19.95
CA LYS A 41 8.08 -14.40 -20.79
C LYS A 41 7.09 -14.83 -21.85
N LEU A 42 5.80 -14.88 -21.54
CA LEU A 42 4.73 -15.27 -22.45
C LEU A 42 4.27 -14.13 -23.36
N ARG A 43 4.69 -12.90 -23.08
CA ARG A 43 4.23 -11.68 -23.78
C ARG A 43 2.72 -11.52 -23.77
N TRP A 44 2.09 -11.85 -22.66
CA TRP A 44 0.65 -11.74 -22.50
C TRP A 44 0.25 -10.36 -21.95
N PHE A 45 -0.98 -9.96 -22.17
CA PHE A 45 -1.57 -8.72 -21.63
C PHE A 45 -0.83 -7.43 -21.99
N GLY A 46 -0.01 -7.43 -23.06
CA GLY A 46 0.78 -6.27 -23.48
C GLY A 46 2.15 -6.15 -22.80
N TYR A 47 2.59 -7.19 -22.09
CA TYR A 47 3.95 -7.29 -21.57
C TYR A 47 4.94 -7.82 -22.63
N GLY A 48 6.23 -7.63 -22.39
CA GLY A 48 7.29 -8.06 -23.30
C GLY A 48 7.41 -7.23 -24.59
N GLU A 49 6.70 -6.10 -24.69
CA GLU A 49 6.89 -5.13 -25.76
C GLU A 49 8.16 -4.32 -25.52
N THR A 50 8.99 -4.20 -26.53
CA THR A 50 10.19 -3.35 -26.45
C THR A 50 9.81 -1.90 -26.72
N LEU A 51 10.44 -0.97 -26.02
CA LEU A 51 10.29 0.47 -26.32
C LEU A 51 10.68 0.74 -27.79
N PRO A 52 10.00 1.67 -28.46
CA PRO A 52 10.38 2.12 -29.79
C PRO A 52 11.88 2.48 -29.83
N GLU A 53 12.57 2.06 -30.90
CA GLU A 53 14.01 2.18 -31.00
C GLU A 53 14.53 3.59 -30.72
N LYS A 54 13.85 4.61 -31.29
CA LYS A 54 14.19 6.02 -31.06
C LYS A 54 14.11 6.42 -29.58
N VAL A 55 13.10 5.91 -28.85
CA VAL A 55 12.95 6.21 -27.41
C VAL A 55 14.05 5.53 -26.62
N ARG A 56 14.39 4.28 -26.97
CA ARG A 56 15.48 3.55 -26.33
C ARG A 56 16.83 4.22 -26.56
N GLU A 57 17.12 4.68 -27.78
CA GLU A 57 18.34 5.41 -28.10
C GLU A 57 18.47 6.71 -27.29
N VAL A 58 17.39 7.50 -27.21
CA VAL A 58 17.39 8.73 -26.41
C VAL A 58 17.61 8.43 -24.91
N LEU A 59 16.97 7.40 -24.39
CA LEU A 59 17.16 6.99 -22.99
C LEU A 59 18.58 6.48 -22.72
N GLN A 60 19.16 5.73 -23.66
CA GLN A 60 20.55 5.26 -23.55
C GLN A 60 21.55 6.43 -23.62
N GLN A 61 21.36 7.36 -24.57
CA GLN A 61 22.20 8.56 -24.64
C GLN A 61 22.11 9.39 -23.36
N PHE A 62 20.92 9.54 -22.81
CA PHE A 62 20.72 10.26 -21.54
C PHE A 62 21.40 9.56 -20.36
N ASP A 63 21.29 8.23 -20.27
CA ASP A 63 21.97 7.45 -19.21
C ASP A 63 23.47 7.54 -19.32
N ASP A 64 24.02 7.37 -20.53
CA ASP A 64 25.45 7.47 -20.79
C ASP A 64 25.99 8.88 -20.47
N GLN A 65 25.25 9.91 -20.90
CA GLN A 65 25.61 11.30 -20.59
C GLN A 65 25.54 11.58 -19.08
N SER A 66 24.51 11.09 -18.41
CA SER A 66 24.35 11.21 -16.96
C SER A 66 25.44 10.46 -16.19
N ARG A 67 25.85 9.27 -16.65
CA ARG A 67 26.94 8.49 -16.04
C ARG A 67 28.28 9.20 -16.15
N HIS A 68 28.58 9.76 -17.32
CA HIS A 68 29.83 10.51 -17.54
C HIS A 68 29.86 11.84 -16.77
N GLN A 69 28.73 12.46 -16.51
CA GLN A 69 28.61 13.70 -15.76
C GLN A 69 28.55 13.52 -14.24
N ARG A 70 28.43 12.27 -13.73
CA ARG A 70 28.37 12.01 -12.29
C ARG A 70 29.65 12.48 -11.60
N THR A 71 29.49 13.52 -10.80
CA THR A 71 30.55 14.09 -9.98
C THR A 71 30.78 13.25 -8.71
N ARG A 72 31.89 13.52 -8.02
CA ARG A 72 32.11 12.95 -6.69
C ARG A 72 31.00 13.33 -5.69
N GLN A 73 30.42 14.52 -5.84
CA GLN A 73 29.32 14.99 -5.03
C GLN A 73 28.05 14.16 -5.23
N ASP A 74 27.73 13.75 -6.47
CA ASP A 74 26.56 12.90 -6.75
C ASP A 74 26.68 11.53 -6.11
N LYS A 75 27.89 10.96 -6.10
CA LYS A 75 28.17 9.70 -5.39
C LYS A 75 27.97 9.83 -3.88
N ILE A 76 28.44 10.95 -3.30
CA ILE A 76 28.24 11.23 -1.87
C ILE A 76 26.74 11.39 -1.56
N ARG A 77 25.99 12.10 -2.41
CA ARG A 77 24.52 12.23 -2.25
C ARG A 77 23.83 10.88 -2.26
N LEU A 78 24.20 9.97 -3.15
CA LEU A 78 23.63 8.61 -3.19
C LEU A 78 23.94 7.82 -1.91
N ILE A 79 25.16 7.92 -1.39
CA ILE A 79 25.55 7.28 -0.11
C ILE A 79 24.73 7.84 1.04
N VAL A 80 24.60 9.17 1.10
CA VAL A 80 23.79 9.84 2.12
C VAL A 80 22.33 9.39 2.05
N GLN A 81 21.74 9.33 0.85
CA GLN A 81 20.38 8.83 0.66
C GLN A 81 20.22 7.39 1.11
N ALA A 82 21.19 6.53 0.82
CA ALA A 82 21.18 5.13 1.28
C ALA A 82 21.24 5.05 2.82
N ILE A 83 22.09 5.84 3.48
CA ILE A 83 22.18 5.91 4.95
C ILE A 83 20.85 6.38 5.55
N ILE A 84 20.23 7.42 4.97
CA ILE A 84 18.92 7.90 5.41
C ILE A 84 17.84 6.84 5.20
N GLY A 85 17.89 6.08 4.11
CA GLY A 85 16.99 4.94 3.87
C GLY A 85 17.15 3.85 4.94
N VAL A 86 18.37 3.51 5.32
CA VAL A 86 18.65 2.58 6.43
C VAL A 86 18.14 3.14 7.75
N TRP A 87 18.36 4.42 8.01
CA TRP A 87 17.81 5.12 9.18
C TRP A 87 16.28 5.01 9.24
N LEU A 88 15.58 5.29 8.13
CA LEU A 88 14.13 5.20 8.05
C LEU A 88 13.64 3.81 8.43
N VAL A 89 14.20 2.77 7.79
CA VAL A 89 13.80 1.38 8.06
C VAL A 89 14.09 0.98 9.50
N THR A 90 15.26 1.32 10.02
CA THR A 90 15.66 1.00 11.39
C THR A 90 14.80 1.73 12.42
N ALA A 91 14.53 3.02 12.21
CA ALA A 91 13.72 3.83 13.11
C ALA A 91 12.27 3.33 13.17
N LEU A 92 11.71 2.92 12.03
CA LEU A 92 10.37 2.32 11.97
C LEU A 92 10.33 0.95 12.63
N ALA A 93 11.33 0.09 12.35
CA ALA A 93 11.40 -1.27 12.89
C ALA A 93 11.56 -1.28 14.41
N LEU A 94 12.38 -0.39 14.96
CA LEU A 94 12.62 -0.24 16.40
C LEU A 94 11.60 0.67 17.10
N HIS A 95 10.64 1.22 16.36
CA HIS A 95 9.62 2.14 16.88
C HIS A 95 10.23 3.29 17.73
N LEU A 96 11.27 3.93 17.19
CA LEU A 96 12.02 4.96 17.94
C LEU A 96 11.18 6.23 18.21
N ALA A 97 10.21 6.51 17.34
CA ALA A 97 9.28 7.62 17.47
C ALA A 97 8.00 7.36 16.64
N GLU A 98 7.00 8.24 16.78
CA GLU A 98 5.84 8.28 15.91
C GLU A 98 6.24 8.41 14.43
N VAL A 99 5.53 7.71 13.54
CA VAL A 99 5.87 7.62 12.10
C VAL A 99 6.00 8.99 11.46
N GLY A 100 5.16 9.95 11.85
CA GLY A 100 5.24 11.34 11.37
C GLY A 100 6.55 12.03 11.75
N LEU A 101 7.05 11.80 12.97
CA LEU A 101 8.32 12.36 13.45
C LEU A 101 9.51 11.69 12.74
N ILE A 102 9.46 10.38 12.51
CA ILE A 102 10.47 9.68 11.72
C ILE A 102 10.49 10.23 10.29
N GLY A 103 9.32 10.40 9.66
CA GLY A 103 9.21 11.01 8.34
C GLY A 103 9.79 12.43 8.30
N LEU A 104 9.48 13.26 9.28
CA LEU A 104 10.05 14.60 9.40
C LEU A 104 11.58 14.57 9.56
N SER A 105 12.12 13.66 10.38
CA SER A 105 13.57 13.48 10.53
C SER A 105 14.23 13.12 9.20
N VAL A 106 13.61 12.27 8.40
CA VAL A 106 14.09 11.89 7.06
C VAL A 106 14.12 13.12 6.13
N ILE A 107 13.06 13.93 6.13
CA ILE A 107 12.99 15.15 5.33
C ILE A 107 14.13 16.10 5.75
N ILE A 108 14.30 16.35 7.04
CA ILE A 108 15.36 17.23 7.57
C ILE A 108 16.76 16.73 7.21
N LEU A 109 17.02 15.43 7.44
CA LEU A 109 18.32 14.83 7.11
C LEU A 109 18.59 14.86 5.60
N ALA A 110 17.58 14.49 4.78
CA ALA A 110 17.73 14.48 3.34
C ALA A 110 18.01 15.88 2.80
N THR A 111 17.23 16.88 3.17
CA THR A 111 17.40 18.26 2.69
C THR A 111 18.73 18.87 3.16
N SER A 112 19.05 18.72 4.45
CA SER A 112 20.28 19.30 5.04
C SER A 112 21.55 18.67 4.49
N LEU A 113 21.62 17.33 4.42
CA LEU A 113 22.82 16.60 4.01
C LEU A 113 23.03 16.59 2.49
N THR A 114 21.97 16.73 1.70
CA THR A 114 22.10 16.85 0.23
C THR A 114 22.24 18.28 -0.26
N GLY A 115 22.17 19.27 0.65
CA GLY A 115 22.30 20.69 0.33
C GLY A 115 21.07 21.29 -0.35
N VAL A 116 19.89 20.67 -0.21
CA VAL A 116 18.61 21.21 -0.70
C VAL A 116 18.02 22.10 0.41
N THR A 117 18.63 23.25 0.62
CA THR A 117 18.22 24.20 1.67
C THR A 117 17.66 25.51 1.10
N ASP A 118 17.60 25.59 -0.22
CA ASP A 118 17.05 26.75 -0.92
C ASP A 118 15.52 26.82 -0.71
N GLU A 119 15.06 28.01 -0.29
CA GLU A 119 13.66 28.28 -0.01
C GLU A 119 12.75 28.01 -1.23
N HIS A 120 13.24 28.35 -2.42
CA HIS A 120 12.48 28.13 -3.66
C HIS A 120 12.29 26.63 -3.94
N ALA A 121 13.34 25.81 -3.77
CA ALA A 121 13.26 24.36 -4.00
C ALA A 121 12.34 23.68 -2.97
N ILE A 122 12.42 24.07 -1.70
CA ILE A 122 11.55 23.55 -0.64
C ILE A 122 10.10 24.00 -0.88
N GLY A 123 9.89 25.28 -1.20
CA GLY A 123 8.57 25.83 -1.51
C GLY A 123 7.92 25.15 -2.71
N LYS A 124 8.68 24.85 -3.76
CA LYS A 124 8.21 24.10 -4.91
C LYS A 124 7.75 22.70 -4.54
N ALA A 125 8.55 21.94 -3.80
CA ALA A 125 8.20 20.60 -3.33
C ALA A 125 6.93 20.61 -2.45
N PHE A 126 6.79 21.61 -1.59
CA PHE A 126 5.61 21.83 -0.78
C PHE A 126 4.37 22.07 -1.67
N THR A 127 4.48 22.99 -2.63
CA THR A 127 3.39 23.31 -3.57
C THR A 127 2.97 22.10 -4.40
N GLU A 128 3.92 21.28 -4.83
CA GLU A 128 3.64 20.04 -5.57
C GLU A 128 2.92 18.99 -4.72
N SER A 129 3.10 19.00 -3.39
CA SER A 129 2.42 18.09 -2.46
C SER A 129 1.02 18.55 -2.02
N LEU A 130 0.71 19.86 -2.15
CA LEU A 130 -0.57 20.43 -1.72
C LEU A 130 -1.81 19.77 -2.34
N PRO A 131 -1.87 19.50 -3.65
CA PRO A 131 -3.04 18.88 -4.25
C PRO A 131 -3.39 17.53 -3.62
N PHE A 132 -2.37 16.72 -3.31
CA PHE A 132 -2.56 15.43 -2.64
C PHE A 132 -3.03 15.60 -1.19
N THR A 133 -2.45 16.55 -0.46
CA THR A 133 -2.85 16.84 0.93
C THR A 133 -4.28 17.40 0.99
N ALA A 134 -4.65 18.28 0.06
CA ALA A 134 -6.00 18.80 -0.05
C ALA A 134 -7.02 17.69 -0.38
N LEU A 135 -6.67 16.80 -1.31
CA LEU A 135 -7.48 15.64 -1.64
C LEU A 135 -7.73 14.77 -0.42
N LEU A 136 -6.68 14.45 0.35
CA LEU A 136 -6.82 13.67 1.58
C LEU A 136 -7.70 14.37 2.61
N THR A 137 -7.61 15.68 2.77
CA THR A 137 -8.45 16.46 3.72
C THR A 137 -9.93 16.38 3.35
N VAL A 138 -10.26 16.64 2.08
CA VAL A 138 -11.64 16.50 1.58
C VAL A 138 -12.14 15.08 1.76
N PHE A 139 -11.30 14.13 1.44
CA PHE A 139 -11.57 12.72 1.56
C PHE A 139 -11.90 12.29 3.00
N PHE A 140 -11.08 12.64 3.99
CA PHE A 140 -11.39 12.34 5.39
C PHE A 140 -12.66 13.04 5.89
N SER A 141 -12.98 14.21 5.34
CA SER A 141 -14.26 14.88 5.63
C SER A 141 -15.46 14.07 5.12
N VAL A 142 -15.36 13.51 3.92
CA VAL A 142 -16.39 12.61 3.36
C VAL A 142 -16.49 11.32 4.18
N VAL A 143 -15.37 10.73 4.57
CA VAL A 143 -15.33 9.54 5.45
C VAL A 143 -16.03 9.82 6.78
N ALA A 144 -15.79 10.98 7.40
CA ALA A 144 -16.43 11.35 8.65
C ALA A 144 -17.96 11.38 8.53
N VAL A 145 -18.49 11.94 7.43
CA VAL A 145 -19.94 11.94 7.15
C VAL A 145 -20.47 10.52 6.95
N ILE A 146 -19.76 9.66 6.24
CA ILE A 146 -20.18 8.28 5.99
C ILE A 146 -20.24 7.49 7.31
N ILE A 147 -19.26 7.68 8.19
CA ILE A 147 -19.24 7.06 9.52
C ILE A 147 -20.40 7.58 10.38
N ASP A 148 -20.58 8.90 10.43
CA ASP A 148 -21.68 9.54 11.19
C ASP A 148 -23.05 9.04 10.74
N GLN A 149 -23.26 8.89 9.44
CA GLN A 149 -24.51 8.40 8.86
C GLN A 149 -24.63 6.88 8.84
N GLN A 150 -23.63 6.13 9.34
CA GLN A 150 -23.60 4.67 9.42
C GLN A 150 -23.92 3.96 8.10
N LEU A 151 -23.51 4.53 6.96
CA LEU A 151 -23.89 4.04 5.64
C LEU A 151 -23.38 2.62 5.33
N PHE A 152 -22.32 2.17 5.99
CA PHE A 152 -21.75 0.83 5.82
C PHE A 152 -22.21 -0.17 6.88
N SER A 153 -22.89 0.27 7.94
CA SER A 153 -23.36 -0.59 9.03
C SER A 153 -24.21 -1.78 8.55
N PRO A 154 -25.10 -1.67 7.53
CA PRO A 154 -25.85 -2.82 7.04
C PRO A 154 -24.96 -3.91 6.44
N ILE A 155 -23.89 -3.53 5.71
CA ILE A 155 -22.94 -4.49 5.11
C ILE A 155 -22.16 -5.18 6.24
N ILE A 156 -21.68 -4.41 7.21
CA ILE A 156 -20.93 -4.94 8.34
C ILE A 156 -21.79 -5.90 9.15
N GLN A 157 -23.03 -5.52 9.49
CA GLN A 157 -23.96 -6.39 10.22
C GLN A 157 -24.24 -7.70 9.46
N PHE A 158 -24.41 -7.63 8.14
CA PHE A 158 -24.55 -8.83 7.31
C PHE A 158 -23.34 -9.76 7.43
N VAL A 159 -22.14 -9.20 7.38
CA VAL A 159 -20.91 -10.00 7.48
C VAL A 159 -20.73 -10.55 8.91
N LEU A 160 -21.03 -9.77 9.95
CA LEU A 160 -20.91 -10.20 11.34
C LEU A 160 -21.92 -11.29 11.74
N GLN A 161 -23.02 -11.48 11.00
CA GLN A 161 -23.94 -12.61 11.20
C GLN A 161 -23.39 -13.94 10.69
N ALA A 162 -22.34 -13.92 9.86
CA ALA A 162 -21.68 -15.13 9.39
C ALA A 162 -20.82 -15.78 10.50
N SER A 163 -20.41 -17.03 10.29
CA SER A 163 -19.45 -17.66 11.20
C SER A 163 -18.12 -16.92 11.23
N GLU A 164 -17.41 -16.91 12.36
CA GLU A 164 -16.14 -16.19 12.55
C GLU A 164 -15.14 -16.42 11.41
N HIS A 165 -15.06 -17.65 10.93
CA HIS A 165 -14.19 -18.01 9.81
C HIS A 165 -14.65 -17.39 8.48
N ALA A 166 -15.95 -17.45 8.19
CA ALA A 166 -16.50 -16.83 6.98
C ALA A 166 -16.42 -15.30 6.99
N GLN A 167 -16.43 -14.68 8.16
CA GLN A 167 -16.27 -13.22 8.29
C GLN A 167 -14.95 -12.74 7.66
N LEU A 168 -13.83 -13.45 7.85
CA LEU A 168 -12.53 -13.08 7.29
C LEU A 168 -12.57 -12.98 5.76
N SER A 169 -13.08 -14.03 5.12
CA SER A 169 -13.21 -14.10 3.67
C SER A 169 -14.22 -13.10 3.11
N LEU A 170 -15.35 -12.90 3.79
CA LEU A 170 -16.36 -11.92 3.39
C LEU A 170 -15.83 -10.48 3.51
N PHE A 171 -15.17 -10.13 4.62
CA PHE A 171 -14.51 -8.83 4.74
C PHE A 171 -13.47 -8.62 3.66
N TYR A 172 -12.65 -9.63 3.37
CA TYR A 172 -11.67 -9.57 2.29
C TYR A 172 -12.32 -9.28 0.93
N ILE A 173 -13.38 -10.03 0.59
CA ILE A 173 -14.06 -9.90 -0.70
C ILE A 173 -14.78 -8.56 -0.84
N PHE A 174 -15.58 -8.15 0.15
CA PHE A 174 -16.32 -6.89 0.08
C PHE A 174 -15.38 -5.67 0.06
N ASN A 175 -14.34 -5.69 0.89
CA ASN A 175 -13.30 -4.67 0.84
C ASN A 175 -12.62 -4.63 -0.52
N GLY A 176 -12.30 -5.79 -1.07
CA GLY A 176 -11.65 -5.91 -2.37
C GLY A 176 -12.48 -5.36 -3.53
N LEU A 177 -13.75 -5.70 -3.58
CA LEU A 177 -14.68 -5.19 -4.59
C LEU A 177 -14.81 -3.67 -4.53
N LEU A 178 -15.02 -3.12 -3.34
CA LEU A 178 -15.12 -1.68 -3.14
C LEU A 178 -13.80 -0.97 -3.47
N SER A 179 -12.69 -1.50 -3.00
CA SER A 179 -11.37 -0.93 -3.22
C SER A 179 -10.89 -1.02 -4.68
N SER A 180 -11.44 -1.93 -5.46
CA SER A 180 -11.17 -2.00 -6.90
C SER A 180 -11.76 -0.83 -7.67
N ILE A 181 -12.81 -0.19 -7.15
CA ILE A 181 -13.52 0.92 -7.80
C ILE A 181 -13.19 2.26 -7.12
N SER A 182 -12.96 2.23 -5.82
CA SER A 182 -12.71 3.38 -4.96
C SER A 182 -11.27 3.36 -4.43
N ASP A 183 -10.86 4.46 -3.77
CA ASP A 183 -9.56 4.55 -3.12
C ASP A 183 -9.45 3.57 -1.94
N ASN A 184 -8.32 2.85 -1.85
CA ASN A 184 -8.09 1.84 -0.82
C ASN A 184 -7.98 2.43 0.61
N VAL A 185 -7.53 3.68 0.75
CA VAL A 185 -7.46 4.36 2.06
C VAL A 185 -8.86 4.57 2.61
N PHE A 186 -9.79 4.96 1.73
CA PHE A 186 -11.20 5.15 2.04
C PHE A 186 -11.84 3.88 2.58
N VAL A 187 -11.81 2.85 1.78
CA VAL A 187 -12.43 1.57 2.13
C VAL A 187 -11.83 1.02 3.42
N GLY A 188 -10.50 0.98 3.52
CA GLY A 188 -9.81 0.50 4.72
C GLY A 188 -10.16 1.27 5.99
N THR A 189 -10.28 2.61 5.89
CA THR A 189 -10.63 3.46 7.04
C THR A 189 -12.02 3.18 7.55
N ILE A 190 -13.01 3.04 6.67
CA ILE A 190 -14.38 2.76 7.07
C ILE A 190 -14.47 1.40 7.75
N TYR A 191 -14.01 0.37 7.08
CA TYR A 191 -14.16 -0.99 7.58
C TYR A 191 -13.40 -1.26 8.88
N ILE A 192 -12.20 -0.68 9.06
CA ILE A 192 -11.48 -0.86 10.32
C ILE A 192 -12.16 -0.14 11.50
N ASN A 193 -12.75 1.02 11.27
CA ASN A 193 -13.49 1.74 12.32
C ASN A 193 -14.78 1.00 12.70
N GLU A 194 -15.52 0.46 11.74
CA GLU A 194 -16.70 -0.34 12.00
C GLU A 194 -16.37 -1.66 12.73
N ALA A 195 -15.31 -2.35 12.31
CA ALA A 195 -14.83 -3.54 13.02
C ALA A 195 -14.40 -3.21 14.45
N LYS A 196 -13.79 -2.03 14.67
CA LYS A 196 -13.41 -1.54 15.99
C LYS A 196 -14.64 -1.25 16.85
N ALA A 197 -15.65 -0.59 16.30
CA ALA A 197 -16.91 -0.33 16.99
C ALA A 197 -17.63 -1.64 17.37
N ALA A 198 -17.60 -2.65 16.49
CA ALA A 198 -18.11 -3.99 16.80
C ALA A 198 -17.36 -4.68 17.95
N MET A 199 -16.06 -4.50 18.05
CA MET A 199 -15.24 -5.01 19.16
C MET A 199 -15.57 -4.24 20.46
N GLU A 200 -15.64 -2.92 20.41
CA GLU A 200 -15.95 -2.06 21.57
C GLU A 200 -17.36 -2.30 22.12
N SER A 201 -18.32 -2.65 21.26
CA SER A 201 -19.67 -3.06 21.68
C SER A 201 -19.75 -4.51 22.19
N GLY A 202 -18.66 -5.27 22.11
CA GLY A 202 -18.64 -6.68 22.53
C GLY A 202 -19.28 -7.65 21.52
N ALA A 203 -19.58 -7.20 20.30
CA ALA A 203 -20.12 -8.06 19.24
C ALA A 203 -19.08 -9.05 18.68
N ILE A 204 -17.80 -8.69 18.73
CA ILE A 204 -16.68 -9.55 18.37
C ILE A 204 -15.57 -9.49 19.43
N THR A 205 -14.76 -10.54 19.52
CA THR A 205 -13.62 -10.59 20.43
C THR A 205 -12.46 -9.76 19.89
N LEU A 206 -11.53 -9.37 20.78
CA LEU A 206 -10.28 -8.70 20.38
C LEU A 206 -9.49 -9.55 19.36
N LYS A 207 -9.38 -10.86 19.60
CA LYS A 207 -8.73 -11.79 18.67
C LYS A 207 -9.37 -11.76 17.28
N GLN A 208 -10.70 -11.78 17.23
CA GLN A 208 -11.43 -11.70 15.96
C GLN A 208 -11.21 -10.37 15.27
N TYR A 209 -11.23 -9.25 16.02
CA TYR A 209 -10.91 -7.93 15.48
C TYR A 209 -9.52 -7.86 14.86
N GLU A 210 -8.49 -8.41 15.49
CA GLU A 210 -7.14 -8.42 14.97
C GLU A 210 -7.03 -9.22 13.66
N LEU A 211 -7.68 -10.37 13.55
CA LEU A 211 -7.75 -11.14 12.32
C LEU A 211 -8.52 -10.40 11.23
N LEU A 212 -9.64 -9.76 11.59
CA LEU A 212 -10.40 -8.92 10.66
C LEU A 212 -9.58 -7.73 10.17
N ALA A 213 -8.79 -7.08 11.04
CA ALA A 213 -7.89 -6.01 10.63
C ALA A 213 -6.88 -6.48 9.58
N GLY A 214 -6.36 -7.70 9.70
CA GLY A 214 -5.52 -8.34 8.69
C GLY A 214 -6.25 -8.59 7.37
N ALA A 215 -7.45 -9.13 7.43
CA ALA A 215 -8.30 -9.38 6.25
C ALA A 215 -8.74 -8.08 5.57
N ILE A 216 -9.09 -7.04 6.34
CA ILE A 216 -9.41 -5.71 5.83
C ILE A 216 -8.21 -5.09 5.13
N ASN A 217 -7.04 -5.10 5.77
CA ASN A 217 -5.83 -4.52 5.19
C ASN A 217 -5.44 -5.18 3.86
N THR A 218 -5.43 -6.50 3.83
CA THR A 218 -5.05 -7.25 2.64
C THR A 218 -6.15 -7.21 1.58
N GLY A 219 -7.42 -7.28 1.97
CA GLY A 219 -8.58 -7.16 1.08
C GLY A 219 -8.66 -5.80 0.39
N THR A 220 -8.32 -4.71 1.07
CA THR A 220 -8.30 -3.38 0.45
C THR A 220 -7.08 -3.15 -0.44
N ASN A 221 -5.96 -3.81 -0.19
CA ASN A 221 -4.72 -3.59 -0.95
C ASN A 221 -4.60 -4.47 -2.20
N LEU A 222 -4.90 -5.77 -2.09
CA LEU A 222 -4.58 -6.73 -3.13
C LEU A 222 -5.53 -6.63 -4.34
N PRO A 223 -6.86 -6.62 -4.18
CA PRO A 223 -7.76 -6.45 -5.31
C PRO A 223 -7.77 -5.05 -5.91
N SER A 224 -7.34 -4.03 -5.17
CA SER A 224 -7.34 -2.64 -5.62
C SER A 224 -6.42 -2.37 -6.82
N VAL A 225 -5.51 -3.28 -7.13
CA VAL A 225 -4.68 -3.21 -8.36
C VAL A 225 -5.50 -3.38 -9.64
N ALA A 226 -6.78 -3.77 -9.55
CA ALA A 226 -7.66 -3.96 -10.70
C ALA A 226 -7.83 -2.70 -11.54
N THR A 227 -7.86 -1.54 -10.93
CA THR A 227 -8.07 -0.27 -11.63
C THR A 227 -7.11 0.82 -11.15
N PRO A 228 -6.83 1.82 -11.99
CA PRO A 228 -6.04 2.97 -11.56
C PRO A 228 -6.63 3.74 -10.37
N ASN A 229 -7.94 3.72 -10.19
CA ASN A 229 -8.61 4.41 -9.08
C ASN A 229 -8.37 3.72 -7.73
N GLY A 230 -8.21 2.40 -7.73
CA GLY A 230 -7.96 1.63 -6.52
C GLY A 230 -6.55 1.83 -5.92
N GLN A 231 -5.61 2.31 -6.73
CA GLN A 231 -4.21 2.54 -6.32
C GLN A 231 -3.72 3.91 -6.78
N ALA A 232 -3.46 4.80 -5.83
CA ALA A 232 -2.96 6.15 -6.12
C ALA A 232 -1.68 6.16 -6.97
N ALA A 233 -0.80 5.17 -6.81
CA ALA A 233 0.41 5.03 -7.61
C ALA A 233 0.11 4.77 -9.09
N PHE A 234 -0.94 4.02 -9.40
CA PHE A 234 -1.36 3.75 -10.77
C PHE A 234 -1.99 4.99 -11.41
N LEU A 235 -2.80 5.71 -10.66
CA LEU A 235 -3.36 6.97 -11.12
C LEU A 235 -2.26 8.00 -11.38
N PHE A 236 -1.27 8.08 -10.49
CA PHE A 236 -0.10 8.95 -10.68
C PHE A 236 0.69 8.58 -11.94
N LEU A 237 0.93 7.29 -12.20
CA LEU A 237 1.59 6.84 -13.43
C LEU A 237 0.77 7.22 -14.68
N LEU A 238 -0.55 7.01 -14.64
CA LEU A 238 -1.45 7.31 -15.76
C LEU A 238 -1.51 8.80 -16.10
N THR A 239 -1.35 9.68 -15.10
CA THR A 239 -1.34 11.14 -15.27
C THR A 239 0.06 11.72 -15.51
N SER A 240 1.10 10.88 -15.42
CA SER A 240 2.49 11.29 -15.62
C SER A 240 2.83 11.56 -17.09
N ALA A 241 3.90 12.32 -17.33
CA ALA A 241 4.45 12.56 -18.67
C ALA A 241 4.92 11.25 -19.36
N LEU A 242 5.12 10.17 -18.62
CA LEU A 242 5.52 8.87 -19.16
C LEU A 242 4.37 8.16 -19.88
N ALA A 243 3.13 8.33 -19.41
CA ALA A 243 1.97 7.62 -19.97
C ALA A 243 1.77 7.83 -21.48
N PRO A 244 1.82 9.06 -22.04
CA PRO A 244 1.75 9.24 -23.48
C PRO A 244 2.90 8.60 -24.26
N LEU A 245 4.12 8.61 -23.69
CA LEU A 245 5.31 8.04 -24.33
C LEU A 245 5.20 6.53 -24.54
N ILE A 246 4.59 5.82 -23.59
CA ILE A 246 4.35 4.37 -23.67
C ILE A 246 2.92 4.04 -24.15
N ARG A 247 2.17 5.04 -24.60
CA ARG A 247 0.77 4.91 -25.04
C ARG A 247 -0.12 4.20 -23.98
N LEU A 248 0.12 4.52 -22.71
CA LEU A 248 -0.65 3.96 -21.60
C LEU A 248 -1.99 4.71 -21.50
N SER A 249 -3.08 3.99 -21.68
CA SER A 249 -4.44 4.48 -21.44
C SER A 249 -5.05 3.78 -20.21
N TYR A 250 -6.13 4.33 -19.68
CA TYR A 250 -6.86 3.72 -18.55
C TYR A 250 -7.21 2.25 -18.84
N GLY A 251 -7.85 1.98 -19.98
CA GLY A 251 -8.25 0.62 -20.37
C GLY A 251 -7.06 -0.32 -20.57
N ARG A 252 -5.96 0.17 -21.16
CA ARG A 252 -4.73 -0.61 -21.30
C ARG A 252 -4.13 -0.96 -19.94
N MET A 253 -4.16 -0.02 -18.99
CA MET A 253 -3.67 -0.26 -17.64
C MET A 253 -4.50 -1.31 -16.90
N VAL A 254 -5.83 -1.24 -16.98
CA VAL A 254 -6.74 -2.26 -16.44
C VAL A 254 -6.45 -3.63 -17.06
N TRP A 255 -6.27 -3.70 -18.39
CA TRP A 255 -5.93 -4.94 -19.08
C TRP A 255 -4.59 -5.52 -18.63
N MET A 256 -3.58 -4.69 -18.49
CA MET A 256 -2.26 -5.12 -18.00
C MET A 256 -2.28 -5.52 -16.53
N ALA A 257 -3.13 -4.91 -15.72
CA ALA A 257 -3.31 -5.25 -14.31
C ALA A 257 -4.08 -6.56 -14.09
N LEU A 258 -4.88 -7.01 -15.06
CA LEU A 258 -5.79 -8.16 -14.91
C LEU A 258 -5.12 -9.43 -14.38
N PRO A 259 -3.98 -9.93 -14.92
CA PRO A 259 -3.34 -11.13 -14.40
C PRO A 259 -2.91 -10.98 -12.94
N TYR A 260 -2.40 -9.81 -12.57
CA TYR A 260 -2.04 -9.52 -11.17
C TYR A 260 -3.28 -9.46 -10.28
N THR A 261 -4.33 -8.78 -10.73
CA THR A 261 -5.60 -8.72 -9.98
C THR A 261 -6.12 -10.11 -9.66
N LEU A 262 -6.17 -10.99 -10.64
CA LEU A 262 -6.65 -12.36 -10.44
C LEU A 262 -5.74 -13.15 -9.49
N VAL A 263 -4.43 -13.15 -9.74
CA VAL A 263 -3.49 -13.93 -8.92
C VAL A 263 -3.41 -13.38 -7.50
N LEU A 264 -3.21 -12.07 -7.32
CA LEU A 264 -3.05 -11.49 -5.98
C LEU A 264 -4.34 -11.61 -5.16
N THR A 265 -5.51 -11.40 -5.78
CA THR A 265 -6.80 -11.54 -5.10
C THR A 265 -7.07 -12.97 -4.68
N LEU A 266 -6.87 -13.95 -5.57
CA LEU A 266 -7.13 -15.35 -5.27
C LEU A 266 -6.13 -15.90 -4.24
N VAL A 267 -4.85 -15.64 -4.41
CA VAL A 267 -3.82 -16.08 -3.44
C VAL A 267 -4.04 -15.39 -2.10
N GLY A 268 -4.35 -14.09 -2.09
CA GLY A 268 -4.67 -13.35 -0.88
C GLY A 268 -5.88 -13.92 -0.14
N LEU A 269 -6.96 -14.23 -0.87
CA LEU A 269 -8.15 -14.86 -0.28
C LEU A 269 -7.83 -16.23 0.33
N LEU A 270 -7.10 -17.08 -0.40
CA LEU A 270 -6.67 -18.39 0.12
C LEU A 270 -5.79 -18.25 1.35
N CYS A 271 -4.90 -17.25 1.38
CA CYS A 271 -4.07 -17.01 2.55
C CYS A 271 -4.89 -16.49 3.74
N VAL A 272 -5.85 -15.61 3.53
CA VAL A 272 -6.76 -15.14 4.59
C VAL A 272 -7.56 -16.30 5.16
N GLU A 273 -8.03 -17.20 4.31
CA GLU A 273 -8.82 -18.38 4.71
C GLU A 273 -7.99 -19.42 5.47
N PHE A 274 -6.79 -19.74 4.99
CA PHE A 274 -6.06 -20.91 5.46
C PHE A 274 -4.79 -20.60 6.26
N THR A 275 -4.17 -19.44 6.09
CA THR A 275 -2.86 -19.14 6.71
C THR A 275 -2.90 -18.02 7.73
N LEU A 276 -3.80 -17.03 7.59
CA LEU A 276 -3.81 -15.85 8.44
C LEU A 276 -3.99 -16.22 9.92
N ALA A 277 -5.04 -16.95 10.26
CA ALA A 277 -5.31 -17.31 11.65
C ALA A 277 -4.26 -18.27 12.23
N PRO A 278 -3.94 -19.44 11.61
CA PRO A 278 -3.01 -20.39 12.23
C PRO A 278 -1.57 -19.87 12.34
N VAL A 279 -1.09 -19.08 11.37
CA VAL A 279 0.26 -18.53 11.44
C VAL A 279 0.34 -17.38 12.45
N THR A 280 -0.69 -16.54 12.55
CA THR A 280 -0.76 -15.50 13.59
C THR A 280 -0.76 -16.13 14.98
N GLU A 281 -1.52 -17.20 15.21
CA GLU A 281 -1.50 -17.95 16.48
C GLU A 281 -0.12 -18.55 16.78
N TRP A 282 0.53 -19.09 15.78
CA TRP A 282 1.89 -19.62 15.94
C TRP A 282 2.89 -18.53 16.32
N PHE A 283 2.83 -17.34 15.73
CA PHE A 283 3.67 -16.20 16.12
C PHE A 283 3.40 -15.73 17.55
N MET A 284 2.13 -15.76 18.00
CA MET A 284 1.78 -15.48 19.40
C MET A 284 2.37 -16.51 20.37
N GLN A 285 2.30 -17.80 20.04
CA GLN A 285 2.87 -18.88 20.86
C GLN A 285 4.40 -18.78 20.97
N MET A 286 5.07 -18.31 19.90
CA MET A 286 6.51 -18.05 19.90
C MET A 286 6.91 -16.76 20.61
N GLY A 287 5.95 -15.95 21.05
CA GLY A 287 6.21 -14.66 21.69
C GLY A 287 6.75 -13.57 20.75
N TRP A 288 6.56 -13.76 19.44
CA TRP A 288 7.00 -12.78 18.43
C TRP A 288 6.00 -11.63 18.28
N ILE A 289 4.75 -11.89 18.58
CA ILE A 289 3.66 -10.91 18.58
C ILE A 289 3.08 -10.88 20.01
N ALA A 290 2.95 -9.67 20.56
CA ALA A 290 2.30 -9.50 21.85
C ALA A 290 0.80 -9.87 21.75
N THR A 291 0.33 -10.65 22.73
CA THR A 291 -1.11 -10.75 23.02
C THR A 291 -1.50 -9.50 23.79
N LEU A 292 -2.37 -8.69 23.25
CA LEU A 292 -2.94 -7.53 23.95
C LEU A 292 -3.93 -7.98 25.05
#